data_2b9126733c428ddaa67f9a95d0125bb7
#
_entry.id   2b9126733c428ddaa67f9a95d0125bb7
#
_cell.length_a   1.000
_cell.length_b   1.000
_cell.length_c   1.000
_cell.angle_alpha   90.00
_cell.angle_beta   90.00
_cell.angle_gamma   90.00
#
_symmetry.space_group_name_H-M   'P 1'
#
loop_
_entity.id
_entity.type
_entity.pdbx_description
1 polymer ?
#
loop_
_entity_poly.entity_id
_entity_poly.type
_entity_poly.pdbx_seq_one_letter_code
_entity_poly.pdbx_strand_id
1 'polypeptide(L)'
;QKPITLLLQQEPLVQGALASVETQSGDVVALIGGYQFGDSHFNRATQARRQPGSSFKPVVYSTALDFGFTPTSSVLDGPFVYVNPYTNEVWRPGNYEKNFRGIMPLYEALTLSRNTCTVRLAHKVGISNVIQRAKMLGLEPHFPQELSISLGAVAVSPLNLTQAYAAFANQGLGVRPRIITSITDNNGRELYRQDIQHWQALTPQNAYQMATLLKNVVNSGTGSRARVEGHVIAGKTGTSNDENDAWFVGFSPSLVTGVYVGFDQLQSLGKQEQGGRTAAPIFRYYRSQIEDLYKDQPQDFIMPPGITMQDGLAFQGVPGPGLSAID
;
A
#
# COMPACT_ATOMS: atom_id res chain seq x y z
N GLN A 1 -22.56 0.92 -46.66
CA GLN A 1 -22.68 0.04 -45.48
C GLN A 1 -21.46 0.32 -44.58
N LYS A 2 -21.69 0.61 -43.30
CA LYS A 2 -20.58 0.70 -42.33
C LYS A 2 -20.00 -0.70 -42.13
N PRO A 3 -18.68 -0.86 -42.06
CA PRO A 3 -18.04 -2.15 -41.78
C PRO A 3 -18.51 -2.67 -40.43
N ILE A 4 -18.86 -3.94 -40.34
CA ILE A 4 -19.17 -4.63 -39.09
C ILE A 4 -17.85 -5.03 -38.50
N THR A 5 -17.51 -4.50 -37.31
CA THR A 5 -16.33 -4.91 -36.56
C THR A 5 -16.74 -6.02 -35.60
N LEU A 6 -16.14 -7.19 -35.77
CA LEU A 6 -16.28 -8.31 -34.83
C LEU A 6 -15.10 -8.30 -33.86
N LEU A 7 -15.40 -8.34 -32.56
CA LEU A 7 -14.39 -8.49 -31.50
C LEU A 7 -14.50 -9.90 -30.94
N LEU A 8 -13.41 -10.65 -31.03
CA LEU A 8 -13.31 -11.92 -30.33
C LEU A 8 -13.08 -11.62 -28.85
N GLN A 9 -13.97 -12.10 -27.99
CA GLN A 9 -13.86 -11.98 -26.54
C GLN A 9 -13.72 -13.36 -25.92
N GLN A 10 -12.90 -13.46 -24.89
CA GLN A 10 -12.77 -14.63 -24.06
C GLN A 10 -13.01 -14.21 -22.60
N GLU A 11 -13.73 -15.01 -21.84
CA GLU A 11 -13.88 -14.79 -20.40
C GLU A 11 -12.50 -14.85 -19.73
N PRO A 12 -12.12 -13.81 -18.98
CA PRO A 12 -10.83 -13.81 -18.32
C PRO A 12 -10.82 -14.81 -17.17
N LEU A 13 -9.81 -15.66 -17.12
CA LEU A 13 -9.54 -16.52 -15.97
C LEU A 13 -8.94 -15.73 -14.81
N VAL A 14 -8.16 -14.67 -15.13
CA VAL A 14 -7.60 -13.75 -14.15
C VAL A 14 -8.73 -12.90 -13.56
N GLN A 15 -8.65 -12.67 -12.27
CA GLN A 15 -9.61 -11.85 -11.53
C GLN A 15 -8.95 -10.58 -11.02
N GLY A 16 -9.79 -9.61 -10.65
CA GLY A 16 -9.33 -8.35 -10.07
C GLY A 16 -10.25 -7.87 -8.97
N ALA A 17 -9.74 -7.01 -8.14
CA ALA A 17 -10.52 -6.26 -7.16
C ALA A 17 -10.04 -4.82 -7.09
N LEU A 18 -10.99 -3.91 -6.85
CA LEU A 18 -10.70 -2.51 -6.56
C LEU A 18 -11.55 -2.09 -5.37
N ALA A 19 -10.91 -1.40 -4.43
CA ALA A 19 -11.61 -0.69 -3.35
C ALA A 19 -11.12 0.75 -3.31
N SER A 20 -12.04 1.71 -3.19
CA SER A 20 -11.72 3.12 -3.04
C SER A 20 -12.46 3.67 -1.84
N VAL A 21 -11.72 4.32 -0.93
CA VAL A 21 -12.20 4.74 0.40
C VAL A 21 -11.81 6.20 0.63
N GLU A 22 -12.77 7.03 1.03
CA GLU A 22 -12.48 8.39 1.46
C GLU A 22 -11.68 8.39 2.76
N THR A 23 -10.62 9.18 2.78
CA THR A 23 -9.64 9.17 3.88
C THR A 23 -10.19 9.73 5.18
N GLN A 24 -11.17 10.64 5.11
CA GLN A 24 -11.77 11.29 6.28
C GLN A 24 -13.02 10.57 6.78
N SER A 25 -13.92 10.19 5.90
CA SER A 25 -15.20 9.58 6.29
C SER A 25 -15.13 8.06 6.42
N GLY A 26 -14.21 7.42 5.71
CA GLY A 26 -14.17 5.97 5.54
C GLY A 26 -15.20 5.44 4.54
N ASP A 27 -15.92 6.32 3.83
CA ASP A 27 -16.93 5.90 2.87
C ASP A 27 -16.29 5.14 1.72
N VAL A 28 -16.81 3.95 1.47
CA VAL A 28 -16.38 3.12 0.34
C VAL A 28 -17.12 3.61 -0.90
N VAL A 29 -16.43 4.42 -1.70
CA VAL A 29 -17.02 5.06 -2.89
C VAL A 29 -16.94 4.19 -4.14
N ALA A 30 -16.06 3.17 -4.15
CA ALA A 30 -16.03 2.14 -5.18
C ALA A 30 -15.60 0.81 -4.58
N LEU A 31 -16.29 -0.27 -5.01
CA LEU A 31 -15.98 -1.63 -4.59
C LEU A 31 -16.25 -2.59 -5.75
N ILE A 32 -15.21 -3.13 -6.32
CA ILE A 32 -15.24 -4.14 -7.38
C ILE A 32 -14.64 -5.43 -6.84
N GLY A 33 -15.39 -6.53 -6.89
CA GLY A 33 -14.98 -7.81 -6.32
C GLY A 33 -14.65 -8.91 -7.33
N GLY A 34 -14.67 -8.62 -8.62
CA GLY A 34 -14.39 -9.57 -9.69
C GLY A 34 -14.82 -9.07 -11.04
N TYR A 35 -14.67 -9.91 -12.08
CA TYR A 35 -15.02 -9.57 -13.46
C TYR A 35 -16.53 -9.39 -13.64
N GLN A 36 -17.32 -10.38 -13.21
CA GLN A 36 -18.78 -10.36 -13.37
C GLN A 36 -19.47 -11.05 -12.19
N PHE A 37 -20.47 -10.38 -11.61
CA PHE A 37 -21.23 -10.92 -10.46
C PHE A 37 -22.01 -12.17 -10.80
N GLY A 38 -22.54 -12.27 -12.02
CA GLY A 38 -23.30 -13.45 -12.48
C GLY A 38 -22.48 -14.73 -12.51
N ASP A 39 -21.18 -14.62 -12.71
CA ASP A 39 -20.27 -15.78 -12.80
C ASP A 39 -19.71 -16.17 -11.42
N SER A 40 -19.54 -15.19 -10.53
CA SER A 40 -19.02 -15.43 -9.19
C SER A 40 -19.52 -14.38 -8.20
N HIS A 41 -20.24 -14.84 -7.17
CA HIS A 41 -20.66 -14.00 -6.04
C HIS A 41 -19.54 -13.73 -5.04
N PHE A 42 -18.38 -14.37 -5.20
CA PHE A 42 -17.23 -14.17 -4.31
C PHE A 42 -16.63 -12.78 -4.54
N ASN A 43 -16.83 -11.88 -3.57
CA ASN A 43 -16.31 -10.53 -3.60
C ASN A 43 -14.84 -10.52 -3.14
N ARG A 44 -13.91 -10.47 -4.09
CA ARG A 44 -12.47 -10.53 -3.80
C ARG A 44 -11.95 -9.29 -3.07
N ALA A 45 -12.63 -8.15 -3.18
CA ALA A 45 -12.24 -6.96 -2.44
C ALA A 45 -12.37 -7.15 -0.91
N THR A 46 -13.36 -7.91 -0.46
CA THR A 46 -13.69 -8.10 0.96
C THR A 46 -13.37 -9.50 1.48
N GLN A 47 -13.57 -10.53 0.65
CA GLN A 47 -13.51 -11.93 1.08
C GLN A 47 -12.18 -12.62 0.74
N ALA A 48 -11.49 -12.23 -0.35
CA ALA A 48 -10.20 -12.81 -0.67
C ALA A 48 -9.15 -12.46 0.40
N ARG A 49 -8.24 -13.38 0.63
CA ARG A 49 -7.06 -13.19 1.49
C ARG A 49 -5.83 -13.53 0.66
N ARG A 50 -5.06 -12.48 0.28
CA ARG A 50 -3.93 -12.59 -0.63
C ARG A 50 -2.73 -11.86 -0.07
N GLN A 51 -1.53 -12.34 -0.40
CA GLN A 51 -0.29 -11.74 0.07
C GLN A 51 -0.06 -10.38 -0.60
N PRO A 52 0.05 -9.28 0.17
CA PRO A 52 0.26 -7.95 -0.38
C PRO A 52 1.66 -7.74 -0.96
N GLY A 53 2.61 -8.62 -0.66
CA GLY A 53 3.99 -8.46 -1.09
C GLY A 53 4.55 -7.10 -0.69
N SER A 54 5.27 -6.45 -1.59
CA SER A 54 5.92 -5.15 -1.33
C SER A 54 4.97 -4.01 -0.97
N SER A 55 3.65 -4.14 -1.15
CA SER A 55 2.72 -3.13 -0.64
C SER A 55 2.56 -3.14 0.89
N PHE A 56 3.15 -4.12 1.58
CA PHE A 56 3.28 -4.10 3.04
C PHE A 56 4.47 -3.25 3.53
N LYS A 57 5.46 -2.95 2.70
CA LYS A 57 6.69 -2.23 3.10
C LYS A 57 6.45 -0.89 3.82
N PRO A 58 5.45 -0.06 3.48
CA PRO A 58 5.18 1.16 4.23
C PRO A 58 4.95 0.95 5.73
N VAL A 59 4.45 -0.22 6.14
CA VAL A 59 4.35 -0.59 7.57
C VAL A 59 5.72 -0.65 8.22
N VAL A 60 6.69 -1.29 7.56
CA VAL A 60 8.09 -1.39 8.06
C VAL A 60 8.75 -0.02 8.11
N TYR A 61 8.61 0.77 7.04
CA TYR A 61 9.25 2.08 6.93
C TYR A 61 8.66 3.08 7.92
N SER A 62 7.34 3.11 8.11
CA SER A 62 6.70 3.95 9.13
C SER A 62 7.14 3.56 10.55
N THR A 63 7.37 2.26 10.80
CA THR A 63 7.96 1.81 12.07
C THR A 63 9.39 2.33 12.21
N ALA A 64 10.21 2.20 11.17
CA ALA A 64 11.61 2.66 11.21
C ALA A 64 11.73 4.17 11.48
N LEU A 65 10.86 5.01 10.91
CA LEU A 65 10.83 6.45 11.19
C LEU A 65 10.59 6.74 12.69
N ASP A 66 9.69 6.03 13.36
CA ASP A 66 9.46 6.20 14.80
C ASP A 66 10.64 5.72 15.65
N PHE A 67 11.49 4.84 15.11
CA PHE A 67 12.71 4.35 15.74
C PHE A 67 13.95 5.21 15.44
N GLY A 68 13.77 6.42 14.91
CA GLY A 68 14.84 7.39 14.67
C GLY A 68 15.56 7.26 13.33
N PHE A 69 15.08 6.40 12.42
CA PHE A 69 15.53 6.45 11.04
C PHE A 69 14.96 7.69 10.35
N THR A 70 15.73 8.24 9.43
CA THR A 70 15.33 9.39 8.60
C THR A 70 15.29 8.99 7.12
N PRO A 71 14.69 9.80 6.25
CA PRO A 71 14.71 9.51 4.81
C PRO A 71 16.09 9.27 4.22
N THR A 72 17.13 9.89 4.80
CA THR A 72 18.55 9.76 4.35
C THR A 72 19.35 8.73 5.12
N SER A 73 18.76 8.04 6.10
CA SER A 73 19.43 6.94 6.81
C SER A 73 19.98 5.90 5.85
N SER A 74 21.22 5.48 6.08
CA SER A 74 21.89 4.50 5.24
C SER A 74 21.39 3.08 5.52
N VAL A 75 21.06 2.36 4.46
CA VAL A 75 20.61 0.96 4.50
C VAL A 75 21.42 0.15 3.49
N LEU A 76 21.89 -1.04 3.87
CA LEU A 76 22.63 -1.90 2.95
C LEU A 76 21.67 -2.73 2.07
N ASP A 77 21.73 -2.52 0.77
CA ASP A 77 21.19 -3.42 -0.25
C ASP A 77 22.26 -4.45 -0.62
N GLY A 78 22.33 -5.51 0.14
CA GLY A 78 23.31 -6.59 0.03
C GLY A 78 22.74 -7.93 0.51
N PRO A 79 23.49 -9.03 0.36
CA PRO A 79 23.06 -10.33 0.86
C PRO A 79 22.64 -10.27 2.32
N PHE A 80 21.56 -10.95 2.67
CA PHE A 80 21.05 -11.07 4.03
C PHE A 80 20.78 -12.52 4.35
N VAL A 81 21.23 -12.97 5.50
CA VAL A 81 20.98 -14.33 6.00
C VAL A 81 20.40 -14.23 7.39
N TYR A 82 19.25 -14.80 7.57
CA TYR A 82 18.59 -14.90 8.87
C TYR A 82 18.47 -16.37 9.26
N VAL A 83 18.92 -16.68 10.45
CA VAL A 83 18.75 -18.00 11.05
C VAL A 83 17.70 -17.86 12.14
N ASN A 84 16.57 -18.56 11.97
CA ASN A 84 15.53 -18.53 12.98
C ASN A 84 16.06 -19.19 14.28
N PRO A 85 16.10 -18.44 15.41
CA PRO A 85 16.70 -18.96 16.64
C PRO A 85 15.94 -20.12 17.28
N TYR A 86 14.71 -20.36 16.87
CA TYR A 86 13.84 -21.41 17.41
C TYR A 86 13.81 -22.68 16.54
N THR A 87 13.86 -22.50 15.19
CA THR A 87 13.75 -23.63 14.24
C THR A 87 15.06 -23.98 13.57
N ASN A 88 16.09 -23.13 13.69
CA ASN A 88 17.36 -23.18 12.94
C ASN A 88 17.19 -23.10 11.42
N GLU A 89 16.00 -22.73 10.93
CA GLU A 89 15.78 -22.52 9.50
C GLU A 89 16.56 -21.30 9.01
N VAL A 90 17.19 -21.48 7.86
CA VAL A 90 18.01 -20.45 7.23
C VAL A 90 17.20 -19.78 6.12
N TRP A 91 16.92 -18.48 6.27
CA TRP A 91 16.22 -17.68 5.28
C TRP A 91 17.16 -16.69 4.60
N ARG A 92 17.13 -16.67 3.26
CA ARG A 92 17.97 -15.80 2.42
C ARG A 92 17.09 -15.01 1.45
N PRO A 93 16.49 -13.90 1.88
CA PRO A 93 15.68 -13.06 0.99
C PRO A 93 16.56 -12.41 -0.08
N GLY A 94 16.05 -12.36 -1.30
CA GLY A 94 16.69 -11.69 -2.44
C GLY A 94 15.84 -10.53 -2.95
N ASN A 95 16.46 -9.64 -3.74
CA ASN A 95 15.74 -8.65 -4.51
C ASN A 95 15.13 -9.27 -5.77
N TYR A 96 14.06 -8.64 -6.26
CA TYR A 96 13.39 -9.11 -7.47
C TYR A 96 14.33 -9.14 -8.68
N GLU A 97 15.12 -8.08 -8.87
CA GLU A 97 16.09 -7.96 -9.98
C GLU A 97 17.33 -8.85 -9.82
N LYS A 98 17.41 -9.65 -8.74
CA LYS A 98 18.53 -10.56 -8.44
C LYS A 98 19.91 -9.86 -8.41
N ASN A 99 19.93 -8.58 -8.06
CA ASN A 99 21.14 -7.77 -7.92
C ASN A 99 21.14 -7.01 -6.59
N PHE A 100 22.29 -6.44 -6.24
CA PHE A 100 22.50 -5.58 -5.08
C PHE A 100 23.15 -4.28 -5.50
N ARG A 101 22.81 -3.19 -4.80
CA ARG A 101 23.28 -1.83 -5.10
C ARG A 101 24.23 -1.26 -4.05
N GLY A 102 24.49 -2.01 -2.97
CA GLY A 102 25.32 -1.55 -1.87
C GLY A 102 24.59 -0.61 -0.91
N ILE A 103 25.29 0.29 -0.28
CA ILE A 103 24.74 1.25 0.67
C ILE A 103 23.94 2.30 -0.08
N MET A 104 22.70 2.54 0.34
CA MET A 104 21.78 3.51 -0.25
C MET A 104 20.93 4.19 0.82
N PRO A 105 20.36 5.38 0.56
CA PRO A 105 19.45 6.02 1.49
C PRO A 105 18.09 5.31 1.55
N LEU A 106 17.43 5.43 2.72
CA LEU A 106 16.15 4.81 3.00
C LEU A 106 15.08 5.18 1.97
N TYR A 107 15.00 6.47 1.56
CA TYR A 107 14.01 6.91 0.59
C TYR A 107 14.17 6.20 -0.76
N GLU A 108 15.42 5.99 -1.21
CA GLU A 108 15.69 5.31 -2.48
C GLU A 108 15.38 3.82 -2.37
N ALA A 109 15.70 3.18 -1.24
CA ALA A 109 15.39 1.79 -0.98
C ALA A 109 13.87 1.50 -1.05
N LEU A 110 13.03 2.41 -0.55
CA LEU A 110 11.56 2.32 -0.69
C LEU A 110 11.11 2.59 -2.12
N THR A 111 11.65 3.62 -2.77
CA THR A 111 11.35 4.04 -4.15
C THR A 111 11.58 2.90 -5.13
N LEU A 112 12.69 2.19 -4.98
CA LEU A 112 13.07 1.03 -5.79
C LEU A 112 12.55 -0.31 -5.22
N SER A 113 11.85 -0.25 -4.08
CA SER A 113 11.25 -1.44 -3.45
C SER A 113 12.25 -2.55 -3.13
N ARG A 114 13.47 -2.21 -2.60
CA ARG A 114 14.52 -3.19 -2.30
C ARG A 114 14.13 -4.07 -1.11
N ASN A 115 14.14 -5.39 -1.33
CA ASN A 115 13.73 -6.37 -0.31
C ASN A 115 14.73 -6.45 0.84
N THR A 116 16.02 -6.56 0.51
CA THR A 116 17.08 -6.74 1.51
C THR A 116 17.18 -5.55 2.45
N CYS A 117 16.98 -4.32 1.94
CA CYS A 117 16.87 -3.12 2.76
C CYS A 117 15.69 -3.20 3.74
N THR A 118 14.52 -3.60 3.24
CA THR A 118 13.32 -3.70 4.06
C THR A 118 13.47 -4.73 5.18
N VAL A 119 14.05 -5.89 4.87
CA VAL A 119 14.28 -6.95 5.86
C VAL A 119 15.28 -6.49 6.94
N ARG A 120 16.36 -5.79 6.56
CA ARG A 120 17.30 -5.21 7.53
C ARG A 120 16.62 -4.19 8.45
N LEU A 121 15.80 -3.30 7.89
CA LEU A 121 15.03 -2.35 8.70
C LEU A 121 14.13 -3.08 9.69
N ALA A 122 13.35 -4.06 9.22
CA ALA A 122 12.44 -4.84 10.06
C ALA A 122 13.20 -5.60 11.17
N HIS A 123 14.35 -6.17 10.84
CA HIS A 123 15.21 -6.84 11.81
C HIS A 123 15.76 -5.85 12.86
N LYS A 124 16.21 -4.66 12.43
CA LYS A 124 16.78 -3.63 13.31
C LYS A 124 15.74 -3.04 14.27
N VAL A 125 14.52 -2.76 13.78
CA VAL A 125 13.43 -2.22 14.63
C VAL A 125 12.71 -3.30 15.43
N GLY A 126 12.88 -4.57 15.08
CA GLY A 126 12.20 -5.71 15.69
C GLY A 126 10.83 -5.99 15.08
N ILE A 127 10.61 -7.26 14.74
CA ILE A 127 9.38 -7.68 14.04
C ILE A 127 8.11 -7.44 14.85
N SER A 128 8.19 -7.54 16.18
CA SER A 128 7.06 -7.24 17.08
C SER A 128 6.56 -5.80 16.93
N ASN A 129 7.47 -4.84 16.73
CA ASN A 129 7.11 -3.43 16.53
C ASN A 129 6.46 -3.22 15.15
N VAL A 130 6.92 -3.93 14.13
CA VAL A 130 6.29 -3.95 12.80
C VAL A 130 4.88 -4.52 12.87
N ILE A 131 4.68 -5.62 13.61
CA ILE A 131 3.36 -6.22 13.85
C ILE A 131 2.44 -5.25 14.60
N GLN A 132 2.96 -4.58 15.63
CA GLN A 132 2.19 -3.58 16.35
C GLN A 132 1.76 -2.45 15.43
N ARG A 133 2.66 -1.94 14.57
CA ARG A 133 2.34 -0.93 13.56
C ARG A 133 1.27 -1.40 12.60
N ALA A 134 1.34 -2.64 12.10
CA ALA A 134 0.33 -3.21 11.22
C ALA A 134 -1.06 -3.19 11.89
N LYS A 135 -1.15 -3.57 13.16
CA LYS A 135 -2.40 -3.52 13.95
C LYS A 135 -2.89 -2.08 14.16
N MET A 136 -1.99 -1.15 14.46
CA MET A 136 -2.34 0.27 14.60
C MET A 136 -2.89 0.86 13.30
N LEU A 137 -2.42 0.41 12.14
CA LEU A 137 -2.97 0.77 10.84
C LEU A 137 -4.30 0.07 10.51
N GLY A 138 -4.81 -0.79 11.40
CA GLY A 138 -6.07 -1.49 11.23
C GLY A 138 -6.00 -2.75 10.37
N LEU A 139 -4.80 -3.31 10.18
CA LEU A 139 -4.67 -4.61 9.53
C LEU A 139 -5.10 -5.72 10.49
N GLU A 140 -6.07 -6.53 10.04
CA GLU A 140 -6.78 -7.49 10.89
C GLU A 140 -6.12 -8.87 11.04
N PRO A 141 -5.27 -9.39 10.10
CA PRO A 141 -4.79 -10.75 10.19
C PRO A 141 -3.98 -11.02 11.45
N HIS A 142 -3.94 -12.30 11.84
CA HIS A 142 -2.94 -12.77 12.79
C HIS A 142 -1.56 -12.73 12.12
N PHE A 143 -0.61 -12.02 12.73
CA PHE A 143 0.75 -11.90 12.25
C PHE A 143 1.67 -12.85 13.05
N PRO A 144 2.30 -13.85 12.40
CA PRO A 144 3.33 -14.67 13.05
C PRO A 144 4.55 -13.82 13.39
N GLN A 145 5.32 -14.22 14.40
CA GLN A 145 6.57 -13.53 14.80
C GLN A 145 7.73 -13.93 13.85
N GLU A 146 7.54 -13.69 12.56
CA GLU A 146 8.47 -14.08 11.49
C GLU A 146 8.91 -12.87 10.68
N LEU A 147 10.21 -12.81 10.39
CA LEU A 147 10.78 -11.69 9.64
C LEU A 147 10.25 -11.60 8.20
N SER A 148 9.76 -12.72 7.65
CA SER A 148 9.16 -12.80 6.31
C SER A 148 7.94 -11.89 6.12
N ILE A 149 7.20 -11.56 7.20
CA ILE A 149 6.06 -10.64 7.10
C ILE A 149 6.47 -9.24 6.64
N SER A 150 7.73 -8.83 6.86
CA SER A 150 8.25 -7.55 6.36
C SER A 150 8.16 -7.40 4.84
N LEU A 151 8.12 -8.53 4.14
CA LEU A 151 7.92 -8.59 2.68
C LEU A 151 6.48 -8.90 2.28
N GLY A 152 5.53 -8.86 3.22
CA GLY A 152 4.11 -9.07 2.95
C GLY A 152 3.73 -10.54 2.79
N ALA A 153 4.35 -11.44 3.56
CA ALA A 153 4.03 -12.87 3.54
C ALA A 153 2.70 -13.24 4.26
N VAL A 154 2.00 -12.27 4.84
CA VAL A 154 0.70 -12.47 5.51
C VAL A 154 -0.44 -12.01 4.60
N ALA A 155 -1.44 -12.87 4.41
CA ALA A 155 -2.56 -12.58 3.53
C ALA A 155 -3.56 -11.60 4.15
N VAL A 156 -3.96 -10.58 3.37
CA VAL A 156 -4.91 -9.53 3.73
C VAL A 156 -6.01 -9.42 2.66
N SER A 157 -7.15 -8.81 2.99
CA SER A 157 -8.12 -8.46 1.95
C SER A 157 -7.75 -7.14 1.28
N PRO A 158 -8.10 -6.95 -0.01
CA PRO A 158 -7.88 -5.69 -0.71
C PRO A 158 -8.46 -4.47 0.01
N LEU A 159 -9.69 -4.55 0.52
CA LEU A 159 -10.30 -3.46 1.27
C LEU A 159 -9.54 -3.16 2.56
N ASN A 160 -9.12 -4.18 3.31
CA ASN A 160 -8.40 -3.97 4.57
C ASN A 160 -7.01 -3.35 4.35
N LEU A 161 -6.29 -3.78 3.31
CA LEU A 161 -5.01 -3.14 2.94
C LEU A 161 -5.22 -1.70 2.46
N THR A 162 -6.25 -1.45 1.65
CA THR A 162 -6.59 -0.10 1.16
C THR A 162 -6.87 0.83 2.33
N GLN A 163 -7.73 0.41 3.25
CA GLN A 163 -8.08 1.19 4.43
C GLN A 163 -6.86 1.52 5.30
N ALA A 164 -5.90 0.60 5.45
CA ALA A 164 -4.70 0.83 6.24
C ALA A 164 -3.84 2.01 5.71
N TYR A 165 -3.88 2.26 4.40
CA TYR A 165 -3.17 3.39 3.80
C TYR A 165 -3.85 4.75 4.03
N ALA A 166 -5.12 4.78 4.43
CA ALA A 166 -5.81 6.04 4.74
C ALA A 166 -5.08 6.84 5.83
N ALA A 167 -4.45 6.16 6.79
CA ALA A 167 -3.70 6.83 7.84
C ALA A 167 -2.50 7.64 7.31
N PHE A 168 -1.86 7.23 6.21
CA PHE A 168 -0.78 8.00 5.60
C PHE A 168 -1.29 9.27 4.90
N ALA A 169 -2.52 9.24 4.39
CA ALA A 169 -3.15 10.38 3.72
C ALA A 169 -3.77 11.38 4.71
N ASN A 170 -4.29 10.89 5.84
CA ASN A 170 -5.13 11.62 6.78
C ASN A 170 -4.39 11.92 8.10
N GLN A 171 -3.21 12.51 8.03
CA GLN A 171 -2.44 12.99 9.19
C GLN A 171 -2.28 11.93 10.31
N GLY A 172 -2.17 10.67 9.92
CA GLY A 172 -2.01 9.55 10.85
C GLY A 172 -3.30 9.00 11.44
N LEU A 173 -4.45 9.54 11.07
CA LEU A 173 -5.75 9.04 11.49
C LEU A 173 -6.17 7.85 10.62
N GLY A 174 -6.30 6.68 11.23
CA GLY A 174 -6.99 5.54 10.63
C GLY A 174 -8.51 5.78 10.60
N VAL A 175 -9.18 5.20 9.62
CA VAL A 175 -10.63 5.29 9.46
C VAL A 175 -11.22 3.92 9.16
N ARG A 176 -12.37 3.60 9.75
CA ARG A 176 -13.08 2.34 9.48
C ARG A 176 -13.89 2.47 8.20
N PRO A 177 -13.77 1.52 7.23
CA PRO A 177 -14.58 1.54 6.01
C PRO A 177 -16.07 1.46 6.33
N ARG A 178 -16.86 2.29 5.62
CA ARG A 178 -18.33 2.31 5.71
C ARG A 178 -18.92 2.03 4.33
N ILE A 179 -19.72 0.97 4.20
CA ILE A 179 -20.40 0.61 2.94
C ILE A 179 -21.87 1.06 3.00
N ILE A 180 -22.49 0.94 4.18
CA ILE A 180 -23.83 1.41 4.44
C ILE A 180 -23.75 2.54 5.44
N THR A 181 -24.06 3.75 5.04
CA THR A 181 -23.98 4.94 5.91
C THR A 181 -25.25 5.18 6.69
N SER A 182 -26.42 4.91 6.09
CA SER A 182 -27.71 4.99 6.77
C SER A 182 -28.76 4.07 6.13
N ILE A 183 -29.77 3.70 6.89
CA ILE A 183 -30.96 2.96 6.46
C ILE A 183 -32.19 3.75 6.91
N THR A 184 -33.11 4.03 6.00
CA THR A 184 -34.40 4.68 6.30
C THR A 184 -35.55 3.78 5.90
N ASP A 185 -36.68 3.86 6.62
CA ASP A 185 -37.91 3.20 6.21
C ASP A 185 -38.64 4.00 5.11
N ASN A 186 -39.75 3.45 4.61
CA ASN A 186 -40.58 4.08 3.57
C ASN A 186 -41.22 5.42 4.00
N ASN A 187 -41.26 5.73 5.29
CA ASN A 187 -41.77 6.97 5.85
C ASN A 187 -40.68 8.03 6.08
N GLY A 188 -39.43 7.72 5.70
CA GLY A 188 -38.28 8.61 5.90
C GLY A 188 -37.70 8.56 7.32
N ARG A 189 -38.16 7.65 8.19
CA ARG A 189 -37.61 7.47 9.54
C ARG A 189 -36.27 6.72 9.42
N GLU A 190 -35.23 7.30 10.02
CA GLU A 190 -33.92 6.67 10.12
C GLU A 190 -33.99 5.46 11.05
N LEU A 191 -33.61 4.28 10.53
CA LEU A 191 -33.52 3.02 11.27
C LEU A 191 -32.10 2.71 11.73
N TYR A 192 -31.12 3.19 10.98
CA TYR A 192 -29.69 2.97 11.26
C TYR A 192 -28.86 4.11 10.67
N ARG A 193 -27.83 4.50 11.40
CA ARG A 193 -26.75 5.39 10.93
C ARG A 193 -25.42 4.87 11.45
N GLN A 194 -24.45 4.79 10.57
CA GLN A 194 -23.08 4.43 10.95
C GLN A 194 -22.25 5.69 11.17
N ASP A 195 -21.78 5.90 12.39
CA ASP A 195 -20.88 6.98 12.72
C ASP A 195 -19.49 6.78 12.11
N ILE A 196 -18.81 7.89 11.83
CA ILE A 196 -17.41 7.85 11.41
C ILE A 196 -16.55 7.43 12.61
N GLN A 197 -15.72 6.41 12.43
CA GLN A 197 -14.82 5.92 13.46
C GLN A 197 -13.37 6.18 13.04
N HIS A 198 -12.68 7.01 13.83
CA HIS A 198 -11.27 7.30 13.69
C HIS A 198 -10.46 6.78 14.86
N TRP A 199 -9.19 6.53 14.64
CA TRP A 199 -8.20 6.31 15.70
C TRP A 199 -6.83 6.83 15.25
N GLN A 200 -5.97 7.20 16.21
CA GLN A 200 -4.61 7.63 15.89
C GLN A 200 -3.74 6.40 15.63
N ALA A 201 -3.37 6.17 14.38
CA ALA A 201 -2.52 5.06 13.93
C ALA A 201 -1.04 5.47 13.87
N LEU A 202 -0.76 6.72 13.48
CA LEU A 202 0.57 7.31 13.32
C LEU A 202 0.56 8.73 13.89
N THR A 203 1.74 9.27 14.21
CA THR A 203 1.84 10.72 14.40
C THR A 203 1.63 11.45 13.06
N PRO A 204 1.10 12.69 13.05
CA PRO A 204 0.99 13.47 11.82
C PRO A 204 2.32 13.63 11.08
N GLN A 205 3.42 13.75 11.83
CA GLN A 205 4.77 13.87 11.28
C GLN A 205 5.19 12.59 10.54
N ASN A 206 5.00 11.42 11.15
CA ASN A 206 5.29 10.13 10.51
C ASN A 206 4.44 9.94 9.25
N ALA A 207 3.13 10.22 9.32
CA ALA A 207 2.23 10.11 8.18
C ALA A 207 2.68 10.99 7.01
N TYR A 208 3.07 12.25 7.28
CA TYR A 208 3.55 13.17 6.26
C TYR A 208 4.89 12.72 5.65
N GLN A 209 5.83 12.25 6.49
CA GLN A 209 7.09 11.67 6.01
C GLN A 209 6.81 10.46 5.09
N MET A 210 5.91 9.56 5.49
CA MET A 210 5.53 8.41 4.67
C MET A 210 4.84 8.82 3.37
N ALA A 211 3.94 9.80 3.39
CA ALA A 211 3.30 10.33 2.19
C ALA A 211 4.36 10.88 1.22
N THR A 212 5.35 11.63 1.71
CA THR A 212 6.46 12.16 0.90
C THR A 212 7.30 11.05 0.29
N LEU A 213 7.65 10.03 1.07
CA LEU A 213 8.39 8.87 0.58
C LEU A 213 7.60 8.09 -0.49
N LEU A 214 6.29 7.94 -0.30
CA LEU A 214 5.42 7.23 -1.23
C LEU A 214 5.09 8.07 -2.49
N LYS A 215 5.15 9.41 -2.43
CA LYS A 215 5.16 10.29 -3.62
C LYS A 215 6.37 9.95 -4.50
N ASN A 216 7.55 9.75 -3.93
CA ASN A 216 8.76 9.38 -4.69
C ASN A 216 8.61 8.03 -5.40
N VAL A 217 7.94 7.05 -4.78
CA VAL A 217 7.65 5.75 -5.43
C VAL A 217 6.83 5.94 -6.71
N VAL A 218 5.87 6.88 -6.70
CA VAL A 218 5.03 7.19 -7.87
C VAL A 218 5.76 8.10 -8.85
N ASN A 219 6.53 9.08 -8.37
CA ASN A 219 7.18 10.06 -9.24
C ASN A 219 8.39 9.50 -10.00
N SER A 220 9.18 8.62 -9.38
CA SER A 220 10.44 8.15 -9.96
C SER A 220 10.72 6.67 -9.73
N GLY A 221 9.81 5.94 -9.05
CA GLY A 221 10.01 4.56 -8.66
C GLY A 221 9.12 3.56 -9.39
N THR A 222 8.91 2.43 -8.71
CA THR A 222 8.15 1.28 -9.22
C THR A 222 6.68 1.60 -9.50
N GLY A 223 6.13 2.65 -8.90
CA GLY A 223 4.74 3.10 -9.05
C GLY A 223 4.50 4.12 -10.17
N SER A 224 5.49 4.41 -11.03
CA SER A 224 5.41 5.54 -11.98
C SER A 224 4.23 5.47 -12.96
N ARG A 225 3.72 4.27 -13.25
CA ARG A 225 2.54 4.09 -14.12
C ARG A 225 1.20 4.44 -13.43
N ALA A 226 1.22 4.72 -12.13
CA ALA A 226 0.05 5.17 -11.37
C ALA A 226 -0.11 6.69 -11.35
N ARG A 227 0.81 7.46 -11.95
CA ARG A 227 0.72 8.93 -11.99
C ARG A 227 -0.56 9.39 -12.65
N VAL A 228 -1.24 10.33 -12.02
CA VAL A 228 -2.40 11.06 -12.56
C VAL A 228 -1.95 12.48 -12.82
N GLU A 229 -2.08 12.94 -14.05
CA GLU A 229 -1.61 14.27 -14.47
C GLU A 229 -2.36 15.36 -13.69
N GLY A 230 -1.63 16.37 -13.21
CA GLY A 230 -2.19 17.47 -12.42
C GLY A 230 -2.51 17.14 -10.96
N HIS A 231 -2.35 15.89 -10.52
CA HIS A 231 -2.72 15.47 -9.17
C HIS A 231 -1.55 14.85 -8.39
N VAL A 232 -1.56 15.09 -7.09
CA VAL A 232 -0.59 14.50 -6.16
C VAL A 232 -1.03 13.10 -5.78
N ILE A 233 -0.25 12.12 -6.18
CA ILE A 233 -0.47 10.71 -5.85
C ILE A 233 0.76 10.15 -5.13
N ALA A 234 0.51 9.51 -4.00
CA ALA A 234 1.45 8.67 -3.28
C ALA A 234 1.00 7.22 -3.35
N GLY A 235 1.90 6.25 -3.27
CA GLY A 235 1.47 4.86 -3.32
C GLY A 235 2.61 3.85 -3.37
N LYS A 236 2.23 2.58 -3.34
CA LYS A 236 3.18 1.46 -3.36
C LYS A 236 2.68 0.31 -4.22
N THR A 237 3.57 -0.22 -5.04
CA THR A 237 3.38 -1.47 -5.77
C THR A 237 3.57 -2.67 -4.84
N GLY A 238 2.81 -3.72 -5.08
CA GLY A 238 3.00 -5.03 -4.48
C GLY A 238 3.08 -6.11 -5.55
N THR A 239 3.92 -7.09 -5.31
CA THR A 239 4.00 -8.31 -6.12
C THR A 239 4.33 -9.43 -5.14
N SER A 240 3.55 -10.50 -5.14
CA SER A 240 3.87 -11.68 -4.37
C SER A 240 4.91 -12.55 -5.09
N ASN A 241 5.41 -13.57 -4.40
CA ASN A 241 6.33 -14.52 -4.99
C ASN A 241 5.74 -15.13 -6.28
N ASP A 242 6.60 -15.44 -7.24
CA ASP A 242 6.26 -16.04 -8.53
C ASP A 242 5.23 -15.26 -9.35
N GLU A 243 5.09 -13.94 -9.10
CA GLU A 243 4.12 -13.05 -9.76
C GLU A 243 2.67 -13.58 -9.72
N ASN A 244 2.27 -14.19 -8.59
CA ASN A 244 0.92 -14.71 -8.43
C ASN A 244 -0.11 -13.59 -8.19
N ASP A 245 0.31 -12.54 -7.47
CA ASP A 245 -0.54 -11.42 -7.10
C ASP A 245 0.14 -10.10 -7.48
N ALA A 246 -0.57 -9.25 -8.18
CA ALA A 246 -0.16 -7.91 -8.53
C ALA A 246 -1.02 -6.87 -7.78
N TRP A 247 -0.36 -5.95 -7.06
CA TRP A 247 -1.02 -4.95 -6.23
C TRP A 247 -0.53 -3.54 -6.55
N PHE A 248 -1.42 -2.60 -6.42
CA PHE A 248 -1.08 -1.19 -6.24
C PHE A 248 -2.04 -0.57 -5.23
N VAL A 249 -1.50 0.06 -4.20
CA VAL A 249 -2.29 0.89 -3.29
C VAL A 249 -1.75 2.30 -3.36
N GLY A 250 -2.60 3.23 -3.75
CA GLY A 250 -2.24 4.64 -3.90
C GLY A 250 -3.29 5.55 -3.31
N PHE A 251 -2.90 6.78 -3.01
CA PHE A 251 -3.75 7.77 -2.37
C PHE A 251 -3.39 9.19 -2.77
N SER A 252 -4.41 10.04 -2.81
CA SER A 252 -4.34 11.50 -2.69
C SER A 252 -4.76 11.90 -1.27
N PRO A 253 -4.73 13.17 -0.88
CA PRO A 253 -5.19 13.58 0.45
C PRO A 253 -6.59 13.10 0.81
N SER A 254 -7.50 13.02 -0.17
CA SER A 254 -8.92 12.75 0.06
C SER A 254 -9.35 11.31 -0.16
N LEU A 255 -8.60 10.54 -0.97
CA LEU A 255 -9.05 9.24 -1.44
C LEU A 255 -7.90 8.23 -1.50
N VAL A 256 -8.10 7.07 -0.90
CA VAL A 256 -7.21 5.91 -1.03
C VAL A 256 -7.85 4.86 -1.92
N THR A 257 -7.08 4.28 -2.85
CA THR A 257 -7.56 3.26 -3.77
C THR A 257 -6.57 2.10 -3.83
N GLY A 258 -7.06 0.90 -3.61
CA GLY A 258 -6.30 -0.34 -3.76
C GLY A 258 -6.80 -1.13 -4.98
N VAL A 259 -5.86 -1.65 -5.74
CA VAL A 259 -6.10 -2.53 -6.88
C VAL A 259 -5.34 -3.84 -6.68
N TYR A 260 -6.04 -4.92 -6.87
CA TYR A 260 -5.52 -6.29 -6.85
C TYR A 260 -5.83 -6.98 -8.17
N VAL A 261 -4.87 -7.76 -8.68
CA VAL A 261 -5.05 -8.66 -9.84
C VAL A 261 -4.36 -9.99 -9.53
N GLY A 262 -5.06 -11.10 -9.77
CA GLY A 262 -4.55 -12.45 -9.53
C GLY A 262 -5.56 -13.51 -9.94
N PHE A 263 -5.15 -14.76 -9.94
CA PHE A 263 -6.04 -15.89 -10.13
C PHE A 263 -6.64 -16.35 -8.80
N ASP A 264 -7.84 -16.92 -8.80
CA ASP A 264 -8.44 -17.50 -7.59
C ASP A 264 -7.62 -18.68 -7.06
N GLN A 265 -7.14 -19.53 -7.93
CA GLN A 265 -6.12 -20.53 -7.64
C GLN A 265 -4.73 -19.93 -7.80
N LEU A 266 -3.80 -20.26 -6.90
CA LEU A 266 -2.43 -19.76 -6.96
C LEU A 266 -1.78 -20.16 -8.28
N GLN A 267 -1.59 -19.16 -9.14
CA GLN A 267 -1.00 -19.31 -10.46
C GLN A 267 -0.28 -17.99 -10.82
N SER A 268 0.88 -18.09 -11.47
CA SER A 268 1.60 -16.93 -11.95
C SER A 268 0.80 -16.17 -13.00
N LEU A 269 0.78 -14.84 -12.88
CA LEU A 269 0.22 -13.93 -13.90
C LEU A 269 1.09 -13.90 -15.17
N GLY A 270 2.31 -14.40 -15.07
CA GLY A 270 3.29 -14.40 -16.16
C GLY A 270 4.52 -13.54 -15.86
N LYS A 271 5.57 -13.78 -16.63
CA LYS A 271 6.84 -13.06 -16.44
C LYS A 271 6.63 -11.55 -16.57
N GLN A 272 7.14 -10.81 -15.58
CA GLN A 272 7.07 -9.35 -15.49
C GLN A 272 5.66 -8.79 -15.24
N GLU A 273 4.64 -9.60 -14.94
CA GLU A 273 3.32 -9.12 -14.53
C GLU A 273 3.34 -8.74 -13.05
N GLN A 274 3.89 -7.56 -12.78
CA GLN A 274 4.07 -6.98 -11.45
C GLN A 274 3.04 -5.90 -11.18
N GLY A 275 2.88 -5.54 -9.91
CA GLY A 275 1.96 -4.48 -9.49
C GLY A 275 2.13 -3.16 -10.25
N GLY A 276 3.39 -2.76 -10.53
CA GLY A 276 3.69 -1.55 -11.31
C GLY A 276 3.29 -1.63 -12.78
N ARG A 277 3.19 -2.83 -13.36
CA ARG A 277 2.83 -3.06 -14.76
C ARG A 277 1.35 -3.38 -14.92
N THR A 278 0.79 -4.15 -13.99
CA THR A 278 -0.57 -4.69 -14.08
C THR A 278 -1.59 -3.87 -13.28
N ALA A 279 -1.35 -3.65 -11.98
CA ALA A 279 -2.31 -2.96 -11.10
C ALA A 279 -2.22 -1.43 -11.17
N ALA A 280 -1.01 -0.86 -11.29
CA ALA A 280 -0.83 0.60 -11.32
C ALA A 280 -1.52 1.29 -12.51
N PRO A 281 -1.55 0.74 -13.74
CA PRO A 281 -2.32 1.32 -14.85
C PRO A 281 -3.84 1.31 -14.61
N ILE A 282 -4.38 0.27 -13.95
CA ILE A 282 -5.81 0.19 -13.58
C ILE A 282 -6.14 1.29 -12.57
N PHE A 283 -5.29 1.45 -11.53
CA PHE A 283 -5.40 2.55 -10.59
C PHE A 283 -5.42 3.90 -11.32
N ARG A 284 -4.43 4.16 -12.19
CA ARG A 284 -4.33 5.41 -12.96
C ARG A 284 -5.59 5.65 -13.78
N TYR A 285 -6.07 4.64 -14.51
CA TYR A 285 -7.27 4.76 -15.33
C TYR A 285 -8.48 5.16 -14.49
N TYR A 286 -8.73 4.48 -13.39
CA TYR A 286 -9.82 4.81 -12.47
C TYR A 286 -9.68 6.22 -11.90
N ARG A 287 -8.52 6.55 -11.32
CA ARG A 287 -8.29 7.82 -10.63
C ARG A 287 -8.34 9.02 -11.59
N SER A 288 -7.85 8.87 -12.82
CA SER A 288 -7.93 9.95 -13.83
C SER A 288 -9.37 10.32 -14.23
N GLN A 289 -10.35 9.46 -13.96
CA GLN A 289 -11.76 9.74 -14.24
C GLN A 289 -12.47 10.45 -13.09
N ILE A 290 -11.96 10.34 -11.86
CA ILE A 290 -12.68 10.77 -10.66
C ILE A 290 -11.94 11.81 -9.83
N GLU A 291 -10.65 12.04 -10.04
CA GLU A 291 -9.85 12.93 -9.18
C GLU A 291 -10.40 14.36 -9.17
N ASP A 292 -10.90 14.83 -10.30
CA ASP A 292 -11.53 16.17 -10.42
C ASP A 292 -12.81 16.32 -9.58
N LEU A 293 -13.45 15.22 -9.17
CA LEU A 293 -14.58 15.27 -8.23
C LEU A 293 -14.16 15.76 -6.84
N TYR A 294 -12.86 15.66 -6.53
CA TYR A 294 -12.26 16.06 -5.25
C TYR A 294 -11.46 17.38 -5.35
N LYS A 295 -11.62 18.16 -6.42
CA LYS A 295 -10.88 19.42 -6.66
C LYS A 295 -11.05 20.46 -5.55
N ASP A 296 -12.18 20.43 -4.84
CA ASP A 296 -12.48 21.35 -3.73
C ASP A 296 -11.91 20.86 -2.38
N GLN A 297 -11.27 19.71 -2.36
CA GLN A 297 -10.56 19.14 -1.22
C GLN A 297 -9.07 19.51 -1.28
N PRO A 298 -8.29 19.32 -0.19
CA PRO A 298 -6.84 19.55 -0.22
C PRO A 298 -6.17 18.82 -1.38
N GLN A 299 -5.36 19.55 -2.17
CA GLN A 299 -4.70 19.02 -3.36
C GLN A 299 -3.30 18.46 -3.07
N ASP A 300 -2.71 18.75 -1.91
CA ASP A 300 -1.48 18.11 -1.41
C ASP A 300 -1.65 17.78 0.08
N PHE A 301 -0.76 16.94 0.59
CA PHE A 301 -0.77 16.51 1.99
C PHE A 301 -0.44 17.69 2.91
N ILE A 302 -1.17 17.79 4.02
CA ILE A 302 -0.99 18.87 4.99
C ILE A 302 0.29 18.60 5.79
N MET A 303 1.25 19.52 5.68
CA MET A 303 2.50 19.46 6.44
C MET A 303 2.25 19.85 7.91
N PRO A 304 2.48 18.93 8.86
CA PRO A 304 2.28 19.23 10.28
C PRO A 304 3.44 20.05 10.85
N PRO A 305 3.24 20.73 12.00
CA PRO A 305 4.33 21.37 12.73
C PRO A 305 5.46 20.39 13.07
N GLY A 306 6.70 20.88 13.10
CA GLY A 306 7.88 20.08 13.44
C GLY A 306 8.48 19.28 12.27
N ILE A 307 7.96 19.48 11.05
CA ILE A 307 8.55 18.96 9.82
C ILE A 307 9.43 20.03 9.16
N THR A 308 10.62 19.64 8.73
CA THR A 308 11.51 20.42 7.87
C THR A 308 11.66 19.70 6.53
N MET A 309 11.50 20.46 5.43
CA MET A 309 11.70 19.92 4.08
C MET A 309 13.11 20.21 3.58
N GLN A 310 13.79 19.19 3.07
CA GLN A 310 15.08 19.31 2.40
C GLN A 310 15.12 18.38 1.18
N ASP A 311 15.47 18.90 0.01
CA ASP A 311 15.59 18.16 -1.26
C ASP A 311 14.35 17.29 -1.58
N GLY A 312 13.16 17.79 -1.26
CA GLY A 312 11.89 17.08 -1.46
C GLY A 312 11.62 15.97 -0.46
N LEU A 313 12.44 15.84 0.59
CA LEU A 313 12.27 14.88 1.68
C LEU A 313 11.83 15.59 2.97
N ALA A 314 10.96 14.94 3.73
CA ALA A 314 10.43 15.45 4.99
C ALA A 314 11.20 14.85 6.18
N PHE A 315 11.69 15.71 7.07
CA PHE A 315 12.40 15.34 8.29
C PHE A 315 11.61 15.83 9.51
N GLN A 316 11.56 14.99 10.55
CA GLN A 316 11.09 15.43 11.84
C GLN A 316 12.25 16.12 12.59
N GLY A 317 12.08 17.40 12.89
CA GLY A 317 13.16 18.23 13.45
C GLY A 317 14.20 18.66 12.42
N VAL A 318 15.48 18.63 12.81
CA VAL A 318 16.60 19.05 11.94
C VAL A 318 16.96 17.91 10.98
N PRO A 319 17.11 18.18 9.67
CA PRO A 319 17.57 17.17 8.72
C PRO A 319 18.94 16.62 9.10
N GLY A 320 19.07 15.30 9.00
CA GLY A 320 20.32 14.61 9.33
C GLY A 320 20.32 13.16 8.84
N PRO A 321 21.47 12.47 8.95
CA PRO A 321 21.61 11.10 8.45
C PRO A 321 20.75 10.07 9.20
N GLY A 322 20.34 10.38 10.44
CA GLY A 322 19.61 9.44 11.29
C GLY A 322 20.39 8.17 11.63
N LEU A 323 19.68 7.12 12.02
CA LEU A 323 20.27 5.81 12.29
C LEU A 323 20.67 5.09 11.00
N SER A 324 21.55 4.09 11.13
CA SER A 324 22.00 3.25 10.01
C SER A 324 21.53 1.79 10.18
N ALA A 325 21.23 1.14 9.07
CA ALA A 325 20.95 -0.29 8.96
C ALA A 325 21.90 -0.94 7.94
N ILE A 326 23.20 -0.75 8.14
CA ILE A 326 24.26 -1.31 7.29
C ILE A 326 24.60 -2.75 7.72
N ASP A 327 24.50 -3.03 9.02
CA ASP A 327 24.82 -4.33 9.63
C ASP A 327 23.70 -5.35 9.51
#